data_820dccd3485e04bf62ef46a4910e2dba
#
_entry.id   820dccd3485e04bf62ef46a4910e2dba
#
_cell.length_a   1.000
_cell.length_b   1.000
_cell.length_c   1.000
_cell.angle_alpha   90.00
_cell.angle_beta   90.00
_cell.angle_gamma   90.00
#
_symmetry.space_group_name_H-M   'P 1'
#
loop_
_entity.id
_entity.type
_entity.pdbx_description
1 polymer ?
#
loop_
_entity_poly.entity_id
_entity_poly.type
_entity_poly.pdbx_seq_one_letter_code
_entity_poly.pdbx_strand_id
1 'polypeptide(L)'
;EIKIGTVDTWVASVLSGGALHVTDHSNAAVTGLLDPLTQTWSTRSLSLMGIDESMLPQVVTSGGVVGHATELDSAPPIAGIVGDQQGSLIGQGCIVPGKTKITFGTGGMLDIFTGAAAPQSAQRSTGGTFPIIAYSDAHSVNWGAEAIMLSAGTNIDWLCTDMQLIDTPHESHEVAAQCNTTDGVVYVPALLGLGTPRWDYGARGSLFGMTRGTNRSHIVRAVLEGIAHRGTDLMEAAEIDSGLAITSVRIDGGMSKNPTFVQALANASQRNIEVSPVTEATTLGAAFLAGVATGTWKSLSEAVSTWIPAQVVTPTAALDRGQWTQAVNRAAGWIPELSALDF
;
A
#
# COMPACT_ATOMS: atom_id res chain seq x y z
N GLU A 1 30.10 -16.44 11.53
CA GLU A 1 29.41 -16.55 10.24
C GLU A 1 28.42 -15.40 10.10
N ILE A 2 28.43 -14.68 8.95
CA ILE A 2 27.48 -13.57 8.69
C ILE A 2 26.18 -14.18 8.18
N LYS A 3 25.05 -13.73 8.75
CA LYS A 3 23.71 -14.05 8.27
C LYS A 3 23.04 -12.76 7.82
N ILE A 4 22.26 -12.84 6.75
CA ILE A 4 21.49 -11.73 6.17
C ILE A 4 20.00 -12.09 6.29
N GLY A 5 19.15 -11.12 6.52
CA GLY A 5 17.70 -11.34 6.57
C GLY A 5 16.95 -10.02 6.63
N THR A 6 15.67 -10.08 6.38
CA THR A 6 14.70 -9.02 6.56
C THR A 6 14.27 -8.92 8.03
N VAL A 7 13.46 -7.93 8.38
CA VAL A 7 13.02 -7.70 9.78
C VAL A 7 12.31 -8.92 10.36
N ASP A 8 11.48 -9.61 9.58
CA ASP A 8 10.80 -10.85 9.96
C ASP A 8 11.78 -11.97 10.32
N THR A 9 12.87 -12.12 9.56
CA THR A 9 13.97 -13.05 9.85
C THR A 9 14.58 -12.77 11.21
N TRP A 10 14.87 -11.49 11.49
CA TRP A 10 15.44 -11.10 12.77
C TRP A 10 14.47 -11.35 13.93
N VAL A 11 13.18 -11.01 13.76
CA VAL A 11 12.14 -11.25 14.77
C VAL A 11 11.99 -12.73 15.04
N ALA A 12 11.91 -13.58 14.00
CA ALA A 12 11.79 -15.03 14.14
C ALA A 12 13.04 -15.61 14.87
N SER A 13 14.24 -15.14 14.53
CA SER A 13 15.48 -15.55 15.20
C SER A 13 15.48 -15.17 16.68
N VAL A 14 15.12 -13.93 17.02
CA VAL A 14 15.05 -13.49 18.43
C VAL A 14 14.03 -14.31 19.21
N LEU A 15 12.83 -14.48 18.68
CA LEU A 15 11.75 -15.22 19.36
C LEU A 15 12.10 -16.70 19.58
N SER A 16 12.89 -17.30 18.70
CA SER A 16 13.30 -18.70 18.79
C SER A 16 14.64 -18.94 19.51
N GLY A 17 15.19 -17.91 20.17
CA GLY A 17 16.52 -18.02 20.84
C GLY A 17 17.66 -18.30 19.85
N GLY A 18 17.54 -17.84 18.60
CA GLY A 18 18.53 -18.05 17.54
C GLY A 18 18.39 -19.37 16.76
N ALA A 19 17.37 -20.18 17.04
CA ALA A 19 17.16 -21.47 16.37
C ALA A 19 16.66 -21.33 14.92
N LEU A 20 15.93 -20.24 14.60
CA LEU A 20 15.37 -20.01 13.28
C LEU A 20 16.14 -18.93 12.53
N HIS A 21 16.37 -19.20 11.24
CA HIS A 21 16.84 -18.24 10.25
C HIS A 21 15.92 -18.40 9.01
N VAL A 22 14.75 -17.79 9.06
CA VAL A 22 13.67 -17.97 8.07
C VAL A 22 13.11 -16.62 7.64
N THR A 23 12.54 -16.58 6.44
CA THR A 23 11.72 -15.47 5.92
C THR A 23 10.57 -16.06 5.12
N ASP A 24 9.45 -15.35 5.03
CA ASP A 24 8.37 -15.85 4.19
C ASP A 24 8.50 -15.39 2.73
N HIS A 25 7.69 -15.99 1.84
CA HIS A 25 7.68 -15.64 0.42
C HIS A 25 7.38 -14.16 0.16
N SER A 26 6.50 -13.52 0.94
CA SER A 26 6.12 -12.13 0.71
C SER A 26 7.27 -11.17 1.05
N ASN A 27 7.96 -11.38 2.17
CA ASN A 27 9.14 -10.61 2.55
C ASN A 27 10.32 -10.89 1.61
N ALA A 28 10.56 -12.16 1.27
CA ALA A 28 11.66 -12.53 0.38
C ALA A 28 11.51 -11.92 -1.02
N ALA A 29 10.28 -11.89 -1.57
CA ALA A 29 10.01 -11.40 -2.92
C ALA A 29 10.32 -9.90 -3.10
N VAL A 30 10.20 -9.09 -2.05
CA VAL A 30 10.48 -7.63 -2.13
C VAL A 30 11.95 -7.28 -1.92
N THR A 31 12.81 -8.27 -1.64
CA THR A 31 14.25 -8.04 -1.47
C THR A 31 15.00 -7.76 -2.77
N GLY A 32 14.42 -8.12 -3.92
CA GLY A 32 15.13 -8.17 -5.21
C GLY A 32 16.13 -9.33 -5.34
N LEU A 33 16.25 -10.17 -4.31
CA LEU A 33 17.15 -11.34 -4.29
C LEU A 33 16.41 -12.66 -4.59
N LEU A 34 15.11 -12.72 -4.31
CA LEU A 34 14.27 -13.86 -4.70
C LEU A 34 13.72 -13.65 -6.11
N ASP A 35 13.71 -14.69 -6.92
CA ASP A 35 12.86 -14.75 -8.10
C ASP A 35 11.45 -15.19 -7.66
N PRO A 36 10.46 -14.29 -7.67
CA PRO A 36 9.15 -14.60 -7.14
C PRO A 36 8.41 -15.66 -7.99
N LEU A 37 8.74 -15.80 -9.28
CA LEU A 37 8.09 -16.79 -10.15
C LEU A 37 8.56 -18.20 -9.87
N THR A 38 9.86 -18.39 -9.60
CA THR A 38 10.43 -19.68 -9.22
C THR A 38 10.41 -19.91 -7.71
N GLN A 39 10.20 -18.86 -6.91
CA GLN A 39 10.19 -18.86 -5.44
C GLN A 39 11.53 -19.34 -4.83
N THR A 40 12.61 -19.08 -5.54
CA THR A 40 13.98 -19.40 -5.14
C THR A 40 14.88 -18.18 -5.16
N TRP A 41 15.95 -18.20 -4.37
CA TRP A 41 16.96 -17.15 -4.43
C TRP A 41 17.56 -17.07 -5.83
N SER A 42 17.61 -15.86 -6.40
CA SER A 42 18.09 -15.59 -7.75
C SER A 42 19.63 -15.66 -7.82
N THR A 43 20.17 -16.72 -8.40
CA THR A 43 21.62 -16.85 -8.60
C THR A 43 22.22 -15.62 -9.29
N ARG A 44 21.47 -15.02 -10.24
CA ARG A 44 21.91 -13.80 -10.93
C ARG A 44 22.02 -12.61 -9.98
N SER A 45 20.97 -12.34 -9.20
CA SER A 45 20.94 -11.21 -8.24
C SER A 45 22.03 -11.40 -7.19
N LEU A 46 22.17 -12.61 -6.63
CA LEU A 46 23.18 -12.93 -5.64
C LEU A 46 24.60 -12.73 -6.17
N SER A 47 24.87 -13.19 -7.40
CA SER A 47 26.17 -13.00 -8.04
C SER A 47 26.50 -11.52 -8.25
N LEU A 48 25.51 -10.70 -8.69
CA LEU A 48 25.69 -9.25 -8.89
C LEU A 48 26.00 -8.53 -7.58
N MET A 49 25.38 -8.96 -6.49
CA MET A 49 25.56 -8.36 -5.16
C MET A 49 26.74 -8.95 -4.37
N GLY A 50 27.35 -10.02 -4.84
CA GLY A 50 28.43 -10.72 -4.14
C GLY A 50 27.96 -11.41 -2.87
N ILE A 51 26.70 -11.89 -2.82
CA ILE A 51 26.11 -12.55 -1.67
C ILE A 51 26.14 -14.07 -1.88
N ASP A 52 26.63 -14.79 -0.88
CA ASP A 52 26.56 -16.25 -0.85
C ASP A 52 25.17 -16.68 -0.34
N GLU A 53 24.52 -17.62 -1.03
CA GLU A 53 23.18 -18.11 -0.68
C GLU A 53 23.12 -18.70 0.75
N SER A 54 24.22 -19.28 1.24
CA SER A 54 24.30 -19.77 2.63
C SER A 54 24.15 -18.71 3.70
N MET A 55 24.28 -17.42 3.34
CA MET A 55 24.06 -16.27 4.24
C MET A 55 22.57 -15.93 4.36
N LEU A 56 21.73 -16.39 3.43
CA LEU A 56 20.30 -16.03 3.34
C LEU A 56 19.42 -16.97 4.17
N PRO A 57 18.25 -16.50 4.62
CA PRO A 57 17.31 -17.32 5.36
C PRO A 57 16.65 -18.39 4.47
N GLN A 58 16.20 -19.46 5.10
CA GLN A 58 15.29 -20.38 4.44
C GLN A 58 13.96 -19.69 4.15
N VAL A 59 13.48 -19.77 2.92
CA VAL A 59 12.16 -19.27 2.53
C VAL A 59 11.09 -20.26 2.98
N VAL A 60 10.08 -19.75 3.71
CA VAL A 60 8.97 -20.52 4.25
C VAL A 60 7.63 -19.97 3.78
N THR A 61 6.54 -20.72 4.01
CA THR A 61 5.18 -20.24 3.74
C THR A 61 4.78 -19.16 4.74
N SER A 62 3.95 -18.21 4.29
CA SER A 62 3.42 -17.13 5.16
C SER A 62 2.52 -17.68 6.27
N GLY A 63 1.71 -18.72 5.96
CA GLY A 63 0.87 -19.44 6.92
C GLY A 63 1.36 -20.87 7.12
N GLY A 64 1.89 -21.20 8.29
CA GLY A 64 2.41 -22.51 8.65
C GLY A 64 3.29 -22.45 9.89
N VAL A 65 3.32 -23.52 10.68
CA VAL A 65 4.19 -23.61 11.87
C VAL A 65 5.63 -23.81 11.42
N VAL A 66 6.49 -22.81 11.66
CA VAL A 66 7.92 -22.85 11.28
C VAL A 66 8.83 -23.15 12.47
N GLY A 67 8.33 -23.03 13.68
CA GLY A 67 9.06 -23.29 14.93
C GLY A 67 8.30 -22.75 16.13
N HIS A 68 9.00 -22.52 17.23
CA HIS A 68 8.41 -22.06 18.49
C HIS A 68 9.15 -20.83 19.02
N ALA A 69 8.41 -19.91 19.61
CA ALA A 69 8.93 -18.72 20.26
C ALA A 69 9.42 -19.07 21.68
N THR A 70 10.59 -19.70 21.78
CA THR A 70 11.14 -20.22 23.05
C THR A 70 11.51 -19.14 24.05
N GLU A 71 11.65 -17.89 23.59
CA GLU A 71 11.90 -16.74 24.45
C GLU A 71 10.62 -16.14 25.07
N LEU A 72 9.45 -16.71 24.71
CA LEU A 72 8.17 -16.34 25.30
C LEU A 72 7.64 -17.45 26.22
N ASP A 73 6.83 -17.09 27.22
CA ASP A 73 6.17 -18.03 28.11
C ASP A 73 5.34 -19.06 27.29
N SER A 74 5.44 -20.31 27.68
CA SER A 74 4.77 -21.45 27.01
C SER A 74 5.26 -21.76 25.58
N ALA A 75 6.28 -21.09 25.11
CA ALA A 75 6.89 -21.28 23.79
C ALA A 75 5.84 -21.48 22.65
N PRO A 76 4.96 -20.48 22.41
CA PRO A 76 3.92 -20.63 21.40
C PRO A 76 4.51 -20.86 20.02
N PRO A 77 3.77 -21.50 19.09
CA PRO A 77 4.23 -21.72 17.71
C PRO A 77 4.35 -20.37 16.97
N ILE A 78 5.43 -20.23 16.19
CA ILE A 78 5.56 -19.18 15.17
C ILE A 78 4.90 -19.74 13.91
N ALA A 79 3.71 -19.21 13.55
CA ALA A 79 2.83 -19.83 12.57
C ALA A 79 2.29 -18.88 11.49
N GLY A 80 2.64 -17.60 11.58
CA GLY A 80 2.29 -16.56 10.60
C GLY A 80 3.43 -15.58 10.47
N ILE A 81 4.06 -15.53 9.29
CA ILE A 81 5.10 -14.56 8.91
C ILE A 81 4.66 -13.96 7.58
N VAL A 82 4.58 -12.64 7.51
CA VAL A 82 4.09 -11.95 6.29
C VAL A 82 4.61 -10.52 6.27
N GLY A 83 4.86 -9.98 5.08
CA GLY A 83 5.20 -8.59 4.89
C GLY A 83 4.08 -7.66 5.37
N ASP A 84 4.42 -6.45 5.77
CA ASP A 84 3.48 -5.51 6.40
C ASP A 84 2.31 -5.13 5.48
N GLN A 85 2.57 -4.83 4.21
CA GLN A 85 1.52 -4.49 3.24
C GLN A 85 0.62 -5.69 2.94
N GLN A 86 1.21 -6.87 2.78
CA GLN A 86 0.51 -8.12 2.54
C GLN A 86 -0.30 -8.54 3.78
N GLY A 87 0.25 -8.35 4.98
CA GLY A 87 -0.46 -8.53 6.23
C GLY A 87 -1.68 -7.61 6.33
N SER A 88 -1.54 -6.33 5.95
CA SER A 88 -2.65 -5.39 5.89
C SER A 88 -3.71 -5.82 4.86
N LEU A 89 -3.30 -6.29 3.68
CA LEU A 89 -4.23 -6.82 2.65
C LEU A 89 -5.10 -7.95 3.21
N ILE A 90 -4.46 -8.94 3.88
CA ILE A 90 -5.15 -10.06 4.51
C ILE A 90 -6.01 -9.59 5.68
N GLY A 91 -5.46 -8.76 6.57
CA GLY A 91 -6.16 -8.26 7.77
C GLY A 91 -7.39 -7.43 7.43
N GLN A 92 -7.39 -6.79 6.28
CA GLN A 92 -8.58 -6.14 5.72
C GLN A 92 -9.48 -7.09 4.92
N GLY A 93 -9.23 -8.40 4.94
CA GLY A 93 -10.06 -9.41 4.28
C GLY A 93 -10.02 -9.36 2.75
N CYS A 94 -8.98 -8.79 2.16
CA CYS A 94 -8.80 -8.72 0.71
C CYS A 94 -8.12 -10.01 0.19
N ILE A 95 -8.86 -11.12 0.20
CA ILE A 95 -8.40 -12.46 -0.20
C ILE A 95 -9.20 -13.07 -1.36
N VAL A 96 -9.99 -12.25 -2.05
CA VAL A 96 -10.75 -12.64 -3.24
C VAL A 96 -10.31 -11.74 -4.39
N PRO A 97 -10.10 -12.26 -5.61
CA PRO A 97 -9.66 -11.47 -6.76
C PRO A 97 -10.51 -10.20 -6.97
N GLY A 98 -9.84 -9.06 -7.15
CA GLY A 98 -10.43 -7.74 -7.26
C GLY A 98 -10.66 -7.02 -5.91
N LYS A 99 -10.56 -7.70 -4.77
CA LYS A 99 -10.58 -7.01 -3.47
C LYS A 99 -9.29 -6.24 -3.26
N THR A 100 -9.45 -4.99 -2.84
CA THR A 100 -8.39 -3.98 -2.85
C THR A 100 -8.40 -3.18 -1.56
N LYS A 101 -7.21 -2.89 -1.05
CA LYS A 101 -7.02 -1.92 0.04
C LYS A 101 -6.08 -0.80 -0.40
N ILE A 102 -6.18 0.35 0.25
CA ILE A 102 -5.18 1.42 0.19
C ILE A 102 -4.86 1.85 1.61
N THR A 103 -3.59 1.78 1.98
CA THR A 103 -3.08 2.38 3.22
C THR A 103 -2.61 3.80 2.92
N PHE A 104 -3.25 4.81 3.50
CA PHE A 104 -2.85 6.20 3.40
C PHE A 104 -2.08 6.64 4.65
N GLY A 105 -0.79 6.33 4.65
CA GLY A 105 0.18 6.78 5.63
C GLY A 105 1.00 7.96 5.14
N THR A 106 2.30 7.97 5.34
CA THR A 106 3.28 8.93 4.77
C THR A 106 3.14 8.97 3.25
N GLY A 107 3.23 7.81 2.60
CA GLY A 107 2.81 7.56 1.23
C GLY A 107 1.44 6.90 1.15
N GLY A 108 1.06 6.43 -0.05
CA GLY A 108 -0.14 5.63 -0.28
C GLY A 108 0.23 4.32 -0.96
N MET A 109 -0.16 3.19 -0.37
CA MET A 109 0.11 1.86 -0.90
C MET A 109 -1.22 1.16 -1.20
N LEU A 110 -1.49 0.94 -2.48
CA LEU A 110 -2.62 0.13 -2.93
C LEU A 110 -2.15 -1.29 -3.21
N ASP A 111 -2.84 -2.26 -2.62
CA ASP A 111 -2.69 -3.66 -2.97
C ASP A 111 -4.04 -4.21 -3.43
N ILE A 112 -4.02 -4.88 -4.59
CA ILE A 112 -5.14 -5.65 -5.12
C ILE A 112 -4.79 -7.14 -5.07
N PHE A 113 -5.69 -7.96 -4.56
CA PHE A 113 -5.54 -9.41 -4.60
C PHE A 113 -5.92 -9.94 -5.99
N THR A 114 -5.04 -10.73 -6.62
CA THR A 114 -5.25 -11.25 -7.98
C THR A 114 -5.52 -12.75 -8.01
N GLY A 115 -5.26 -13.48 -6.93
CA GLY A 115 -5.52 -14.91 -6.81
C GLY A 115 -4.30 -15.78 -6.98
N ALA A 116 -4.50 -17.08 -7.26
CA ALA A 116 -3.42 -18.07 -7.32
C ALA A 116 -2.68 -18.13 -8.67
N ALA A 117 -3.19 -17.45 -9.70
CA ALA A 117 -2.51 -17.42 -11.00
C ALA A 117 -1.27 -16.52 -10.93
N ALA A 118 -0.10 -17.11 -11.20
CA ALA A 118 1.14 -16.33 -11.23
C ALA A 118 1.12 -15.28 -12.35
N PRO A 119 1.71 -14.09 -12.13
CA PRO A 119 1.86 -13.07 -13.16
C PRO A 119 2.80 -13.59 -14.27
N GLN A 120 2.68 -13.02 -15.46
CA GLN A 120 3.56 -13.37 -16.59
C GLN A 120 5.01 -12.88 -16.40
N SER A 121 5.21 -11.87 -15.60
CA SER A 121 6.50 -11.24 -15.30
C SER A 121 6.54 -10.79 -13.85
N ALA A 122 7.74 -10.80 -13.26
CA ALA A 122 8.01 -10.20 -11.96
C ALA A 122 8.36 -8.72 -12.03
N GLN A 123 8.43 -8.16 -13.25
CA GLN A 123 8.76 -6.75 -13.46
C GLN A 123 7.54 -5.86 -13.33
N ARG A 124 7.79 -4.56 -13.18
CA ARG A 124 6.76 -3.52 -13.22
C ARG A 124 5.92 -3.64 -14.50
N SER A 125 4.62 -3.65 -14.33
CA SER A 125 3.66 -3.76 -15.42
C SER A 125 3.52 -2.44 -16.19
N THR A 126 2.87 -2.46 -17.35
CA THR A 126 2.72 -1.28 -18.23
C THR A 126 1.85 -0.18 -17.61
N GLY A 127 0.91 -0.52 -16.74
CA GLY A 127 0.13 0.44 -15.94
C GLY A 127 0.88 0.93 -14.69
N GLY A 128 2.11 0.43 -14.46
CA GLY A 128 3.00 0.93 -13.42
C GLY A 128 2.88 0.23 -12.07
N THR A 129 2.14 -0.87 -11.97
CA THR A 129 2.07 -1.68 -10.75
C THR A 129 3.17 -2.74 -10.70
N PHE A 130 3.47 -3.23 -9.50
CA PHE A 130 4.38 -4.35 -9.28
C PHE A 130 3.61 -5.59 -8.85
N PRO A 131 3.90 -6.78 -9.41
CA PRO A 131 3.37 -8.02 -8.88
C PRO A 131 4.00 -8.30 -7.51
N ILE A 132 3.18 -8.75 -6.57
CA ILE A 132 3.60 -9.14 -5.23
C ILE A 132 3.10 -10.56 -4.90
N ILE A 133 3.81 -11.26 -4.05
CA ILE A 133 3.28 -12.45 -3.39
C ILE A 133 2.45 -11.97 -2.20
N ALA A 134 1.13 -12.13 -2.26
CA ALA A 134 0.22 -11.68 -1.22
C ALA A 134 0.34 -12.55 0.05
N TYR A 135 0.40 -13.85 -0.11
CA TYR A 135 0.69 -14.85 0.92
C TYR A 135 0.89 -16.23 0.30
N SER A 136 1.45 -17.12 1.06
CA SER A 136 1.58 -18.53 0.70
C SER A 136 1.19 -19.44 1.85
N ASP A 137 0.70 -20.62 1.52
CA ASP A 137 0.42 -21.71 2.43
C ASP A 137 0.96 -23.05 1.90
N ALA A 138 0.66 -24.15 2.55
CA ALA A 138 1.14 -25.48 2.14
C ALA A 138 0.63 -25.93 0.75
N HIS A 139 -0.36 -25.24 0.16
CA HIS A 139 -1.06 -25.68 -1.04
C HIS A 139 -0.87 -24.70 -2.21
N SER A 140 -0.63 -23.42 -1.92
CA SER A 140 -0.64 -22.37 -2.95
C SER A 140 0.22 -21.17 -2.60
N VAL A 141 0.68 -20.49 -3.64
CA VAL A 141 1.14 -19.10 -3.58
C VAL A 141 0.06 -18.23 -4.18
N ASN A 142 -0.31 -17.20 -3.45
CA ASN A 142 -1.35 -16.25 -3.85
C ASN A 142 -0.72 -14.90 -4.17
N TRP A 143 -1.21 -14.28 -5.22
CA TRP A 143 -0.61 -13.10 -5.83
C TRP A 143 -1.47 -11.86 -5.64
N GLY A 144 -0.83 -10.72 -5.75
CA GLY A 144 -1.44 -9.41 -5.82
C GLY A 144 -0.64 -8.50 -6.74
N ALA A 145 -1.10 -7.27 -6.83
CA ALA A 145 -0.34 -6.20 -7.46
C ALA A 145 -0.35 -4.97 -6.55
N GLU A 146 0.80 -4.31 -6.47
CA GLU A 146 1.00 -3.11 -5.67
C GLU A 146 1.14 -1.87 -6.55
N ALA A 147 0.45 -0.79 -6.17
CA ALA A 147 0.56 0.53 -6.75
C ALA A 147 0.96 1.55 -5.69
N ILE A 148 1.94 2.41 -6.00
CA ILE A 148 2.61 3.24 -5.02
C ILE A 148 2.38 4.74 -5.30
N MET A 149 1.94 5.48 -4.28
CA MET A 149 1.94 6.92 -4.23
C MET A 149 3.03 7.37 -3.25
N LEU A 150 4.04 8.10 -3.73
CA LEU A 150 5.22 8.47 -2.95
C LEU A 150 4.93 9.46 -1.82
N SER A 151 3.86 10.24 -1.93
CA SER A 151 3.53 11.30 -0.99
C SER A 151 2.01 11.39 -0.79
N ALA A 152 1.51 10.97 0.38
CA ALA A 152 0.12 11.08 0.78
C ALA A 152 0.01 11.97 2.04
N GLY A 153 0.11 11.40 3.24
CA GLY A 153 0.04 12.13 4.50
C GLY A 153 1.12 13.20 4.65
N THR A 154 2.29 13.00 4.04
CA THR A 154 3.35 14.03 3.99
C THR A 154 2.89 15.37 3.44
N ASN A 155 1.87 15.40 2.57
CA ASN A 155 1.30 16.67 2.10
C ASN A 155 0.54 17.40 3.21
N ILE A 156 -0.07 16.67 4.14
CA ILE A 156 -0.75 17.27 5.29
C ILE A 156 0.28 17.76 6.32
N ASP A 157 1.34 16.99 6.55
CA ASP A 157 2.46 17.42 7.41
C ASP A 157 3.10 18.70 6.85
N TRP A 158 3.31 18.77 5.53
CA TRP A 158 3.81 19.95 4.85
C TRP A 158 2.88 21.16 5.03
N LEU A 159 1.55 21.00 4.98
CA LEU A 159 0.60 22.06 5.28
C LEU A 159 0.72 22.58 6.73
N CYS A 160 1.06 21.70 7.69
CA CYS A 160 1.25 22.03 9.09
C CYS A 160 2.60 22.70 9.34
N THR A 161 3.69 21.99 8.98
CA THR A 161 5.05 22.33 9.45
C THR A 161 5.70 23.42 8.63
N ASP A 162 5.56 23.36 7.31
CA ASP A 162 6.29 24.24 6.40
C ASP A 162 5.43 25.40 5.91
N MET A 163 4.18 25.14 5.53
CA MET A 163 3.28 26.17 5.02
C MET A 163 2.50 26.90 6.11
N GLN A 164 2.39 26.29 7.30
CA GLN A 164 1.65 26.85 8.44
C GLN A 164 0.21 27.29 8.08
N LEU A 165 -0.42 26.51 7.19
CA LEU A 165 -1.81 26.72 6.79
C LEU A 165 -2.81 26.04 7.73
N ILE A 166 -2.37 25.09 8.51
CA ILE A 166 -3.11 24.39 9.57
C ILE A 166 -2.14 24.09 10.73
N ASP A 167 -2.64 24.03 11.96
CA ASP A 167 -1.81 23.77 13.14
C ASP A 167 -1.61 22.28 13.38
N THR A 168 -2.61 21.46 13.02
CA THR A 168 -2.57 19.99 13.18
C THR A 168 -3.16 19.29 11.95
N PRO A 169 -2.78 18.04 11.67
CA PRO A 169 -3.37 17.25 10.59
C PRO A 169 -4.90 17.15 10.66
N HIS A 170 -5.48 17.11 11.88
CA HIS A 170 -6.92 17.03 12.10
C HIS A 170 -7.65 18.30 11.61
N GLU A 171 -7.05 19.46 11.79
CA GLU A 171 -7.62 20.74 11.36
C GLU A 171 -7.84 20.82 9.84
N SER A 172 -7.14 19.98 9.06
CA SER A 172 -7.31 19.96 7.61
C SER A 172 -8.75 19.67 7.17
N HIS A 173 -9.50 18.85 7.92
CA HIS A 173 -10.92 18.64 7.69
C HIS A 173 -11.74 19.90 7.95
N GLU A 174 -11.53 20.53 9.11
CA GLU A 174 -12.31 21.71 9.54
C GLU A 174 -12.09 22.91 8.61
N VAL A 175 -10.84 23.14 8.19
CA VAL A 175 -10.49 24.20 7.26
C VAL A 175 -11.05 23.93 5.86
N ALA A 176 -10.89 22.72 5.35
CA ALA A 176 -11.44 22.35 4.04
C ALA A 176 -12.97 22.40 4.01
N ALA A 177 -13.64 22.10 5.11
CA ALA A 177 -15.10 22.15 5.23
C ALA A 177 -15.69 23.60 5.19
N GLN A 178 -14.84 24.63 5.31
CA GLN A 178 -15.28 26.04 5.19
C GLN A 178 -15.62 26.45 3.76
N CYS A 179 -15.27 25.64 2.76
CA CYS A 179 -15.65 25.84 1.37
C CYS A 179 -16.28 24.57 0.79
N ASN A 180 -17.21 24.71 -0.14
CA ASN A 180 -17.88 23.57 -0.78
C ASN A 180 -17.09 23.01 -1.97
N THR A 181 -16.22 23.81 -2.57
CA THR A 181 -15.40 23.46 -3.74
C THR A 181 -14.00 24.06 -3.59
N THR A 182 -13.06 23.64 -4.43
CA THR A 182 -11.72 24.26 -4.50
C THR A 182 -11.70 25.59 -5.25
N ASP A 183 -12.84 26.04 -5.80
CA ASP A 183 -12.94 27.20 -6.70
C ASP A 183 -11.98 27.10 -7.90
N GLY A 184 -11.84 25.88 -8.46
CA GLY A 184 -10.97 25.59 -9.60
C GLY A 184 -9.49 25.38 -9.27
N VAL A 185 -9.11 25.45 -7.99
CA VAL A 185 -7.74 25.14 -7.57
C VAL A 185 -7.51 23.63 -7.63
N VAL A 186 -6.41 23.21 -8.26
CA VAL A 186 -5.96 21.82 -8.32
C VAL A 186 -4.54 21.74 -7.76
N TYR A 187 -4.34 20.84 -6.81
CA TYR A 187 -3.02 20.51 -6.26
C TYR A 187 -2.55 19.15 -6.75
N VAL A 188 -1.34 19.07 -7.30
CA VAL A 188 -0.67 17.82 -7.64
C VAL A 188 0.31 17.45 -6.52
N PRO A 189 0.06 16.37 -5.73
CA PRO A 189 0.88 15.99 -4.58
C PRO A 189 2.14 15.23 -5.02
N ALA A 190 3.04 15.90 -5.71
CA ALA A 190 4.28 15.34 -6.22
C ALA A 190 5.52 15.87 -5.48
N LEU A 191 5.45 15.99 -4.14
CA LEU A 191 6.57 16.48 -3.31
C LEU A 191 7.83 15.62 -3.44
N LEU A 192 7.66 14.31 -3.68
CA LEU A 192 8.72 13.33 -3.93
C LEU A 192 8.68 12.77 -5.37
N GLY A 193 8.05 13.49 -6.29
CA GLY A 193 7.73 12.97 -7.62
C GLY A 193 6.42 12.19 -7.67
N LEU A 194 6.18 11.50 -8.78
CA LEU A 194 4.99 10.69 -9.02
C LEU A 194 5.40 9.20 -9.11
N GLY A 195 4.82 8.34 -8.29
CA GLY A 195 4.88 6.89 -8.43
C GLY A 195 3.91 6.39 -9.51
N THR A 196 3.25 5.25 -9.24
CA THR A 196 2.26 4.65 -10.15
C THR A 196 1.21 5.67 -10.61
N PRO A 197 0.80 5.71 -11.88
CA PRO A 197 1.31 4.90 -13.01
C PRO A 197 2.56 5.48 -13.71
N ARG A 198 2.95 6.69 -13.37
CA ARG A 198 3.87 7.49 -14.19
C ARG A 198 5.35 7.22 -13.92
N TRP A 199 5.69 6.92 -12.67
CA TRP A 199 7.08 6.75 -12.23
C TRP A 199 7.99 7.91 -12.63
N ASP A 200 7.46 9.14 -12.48
CA ASP A 200 8.14 10.40 -12.82
C ASP A 200 8.73 11.04 -11.56
N TYR A 201 9.98 10.74 -11.29
CA TYR A 201 10.72 11.30 -10.15
C TYR A 201 11.08 12.78 -10.34
N GLY A 202 10.97 13.29 -11.57
CA GLY A 202 11.18 14.70 -11.91
C GLY A 202 9.96 15.58 -11.74
N ALA A 203 8.76 15.00 -11.58
CA ALA A 203 7.56 15.76 -11.26
C ALA A 203 7.69 16.49 -9.91
N ARG A 204 7.02 17.63 -9.75
CA ARG A 204 7.02 18.40 -8.50
C ARG A 204 5.62 18.81 -8.09
N GLY A 205 5.43 18.95 -6.75
CA GLY A 205 4.21 19.48 -6.18
C GLY A 205 3.83 20.82 -6.82
N SER A 206 2.58 20.94 -7.28
CA SER A 206 2.15 22.08 -8.05
C SER A 206 0.72 22.48 -7.72
N LEU A 207 0.48 23.80 -7.67
CA LEU A 207 -0.85 24.40 -7.52
C LEU A 207 -1.24 25.12 -8.82
N PHE A 208 -2.41 24.79 -9.35
CA PHE A 208 -2.97 25.40 -10.55
C PHE A 208 -4.33 26.03 -10.28
N GLY A 209 -4.77 26.96 -11.11
CA GLY A 209 -6.12 27.53 -11.07
C GLY A 209 -6.37 28.56 -9.97
N MET A 210 -5.34 29.02 -9.26
CA MET A 210 -5.49 30.08 -8.25
C MET A 210 -5.93 31.38 -8.87
N THR A 211 -6.88 32.04 -8.20
CA THR A 211 -7.38 33.37 -8.53
C THR A 211 -7.19 34.33 -7.34
N ARG A 212 -7.55 35.60 -7.50
CA ARG A 212 -7.55 36.55 -6.38
C ARG A 212 -8.55 36.17 -5.27
N GLY A 213 -9.56 35.35 -5.57
CA GLY A 213 -10.54 34.85 -4.60
C GLY A 213 -10.07 33.60 -3.83
N THR A 214 -8.96 32.98 -4.25
CA THR A 214 -8.42 31.81 -3.59
C THR A 214 -7.99 32.14 -2.17
N ASN A 215 -8.44 31.35 -1.21
CA ASN A 215 -8.10 31.47 0.20
C ASN A 215 -7.58 30.17 0.81
N ARG A 216 -7.26 30.23 2.10
CA ARG A 216 -6.70 29.09 2.87
C ARG A 216 -7.53 27.81 2.72
N SER A 217 -8.87 27.90 2.83
CA SER A 217 -9.73 26.72 2.77
C SER A 217 -9.74 26.05 1.39
N HIS A 218 -9.69 26.85 0.31
CA HIS A 218 -9.57 26.31 -1.06
C HIS A 218 -8.26 25.54 -1.26
N ILE A 219 -7.13 26.05 -0.71
CA ILE A 219 -5.81 25.36 -0.82
C ILE A 219 -5.82 24.06 -0.03
N VAL A 220 -6.26 24.07 1.23
CA VAL A 220 -6.30 22.86 2.07
C VAL A 220 -7.21 21.80 1.46
N ARG A 221 -8.39 22.23 0.94
CA ARG A 221 -9.30 21.33 0.23
C ARG A 221 -8.67 20.74 -1.03
N ALA A 222 -8.00 21.57 -1.84
CA ALA A 222 -7.33 21.14 -3.05
C ALA A 222 -6.22 20.10 -2.78
N VAL A 223 -5.52 20.22 -1.64
CA VAL A 223 -4.53 19.22 -1.21
C VAL A 223 -5.22 17.87 -0.90
N LEU A 224 -6.32 17.87 -0.14
CA LEU A 224 -7.08 16.65 0.15
C LEU A 224 -7.65 16.01 -1.12
N GLU A 225 -8.24 16.82 -2.02
CA GLU A 225 -8.78 16.33 -3.29
C GLU A 225 -7.66 15.83 -4.24
N GLY A 226 -6.50 16.48 -4.25
CA GLY A 226 -5.32 16.05 -5.01
C GLY A 226 -4.81 14.66 -4.58
N ILE A 227 -4.75 14.40 -3.26
CA ILE A 227 -4.39 13.09 -2.73
C ILE A 227 -5.47 12.05 -3.10
N ALA A 228 -6.75 12.42 -3.05
CA ALA A 228 -7.87 11.55 -3.47
C ALA A 228 -7.80 11.20 -4.97
N HIS A 229 -7.49 12.17 -5.83
CA HIS A 229 -7.24 11.92 -7.25
C HIS A 229 -6.07 10.96 -7.48
N ARG A 230 -4.98 11.10 -6.73
CA ARG A 230 -3.85 10.15 -6.80
C ARG A 230 -4.24 8.74 -6.35
N GLY A 231 -5.03 8.61 -5.28
CA GLY A 231 -5.59 7.32 -4.89
C GLY A 231 -6.42 6.68 -6.00
N THR A 232 -7.16 7.50 -6.75
CA THR A 232 -7.91 7.05 -7.94
C THR A 232 -7.00 6.60 -9.07
N ASP A 233 -5.89 7.32 -9.33
CA ASP A 233 -4.88 6.90 -10.33
C ASP A 233 -4.31 5.52 -10.00
N LEU A 234 -4.08 5.21 -8.71
CA LEU A 234 -3.62 3.88 -8.28
C LEU A 234 -4.65 2.78 -8.59
N MET A 235 -5.95 3.05 -8.32
CA MET A 235 -7.03 2.11 -8.62
C MET A 235 -7.13 1.83 -10.12
N GLU A 236 -7.12 2.88 -10.95
CA GLU A 236 -7.19 2.77 -12.40
C GLU A 236 -5.99 1.99 -12.96
N ALA A 237 -4.78 2.22 -12.45
CA ALA A 237 -3.58 1.47 -12.81
C ALA A 237 -3.69 -0.01 -12.44
N ALA A 238 -4.17 -0.31 -11.23
CA ALA A 238 -4.35 -1.67 -10.75
C ALA A 238 -5.41 -2.43 -11.58
N GLU A 239 -6.51 -1.78 -11.99
CA GLU A 239 -7.51 -2.37 -12.89
C GLU A 239 -6.93 -2.68 -14.28
N ILE A 240 -6.13 -1.76 -14.84
CA ILE A 240 -5.48 -1.96 -16.15
C ILE A 240 -4.54 -3.16 -16.10
N ASP A 241 -3.68 -3.26 -15.10
CA ASP A 241 -2.65 -4.29 -15.03
C ASP A 241 -3.20 -5.66 -14.60
N SER A 242 -4.18 -5.69 -13.69
CA SER A 242 -4.77 -6.94 -13.21
C SER A 242 -5.91 -7.47 -14.09
N GLY A 243 -6.55 -6.60 -14.88
CA GLY A 243 -7.77 -6.92 -15.61
C GLY A 243 -9.00 -7.13 -14.71
N LEU A 244 -8.90 -6.79 -13.42
CA LEU A 244 -9.95 -6.98 -12.42
C LEU A 244 -10.63 -5.64 -12.10
N ALA A 245 -11.95 -5.61 -12.04
CA ALA A 245 -12.70 -4.41 -11.65
C ALA A 245 -12.63 -4.20 -10.12
N ILE A 246 -12.34 -2.97 -9.69
CA ILE A 246 -12.38 -2.53 -8.30
C ILE A 246 -13.73 -1.84 -8.06
N THR A 247 -14.68 -2.52 -7.44
CA THR A 247 -16.03 -1.98 -7.17
C THR A 247 -16.14 -1.24 -5.84
N SER A 248 -15.31 -1.60 -4.88
CA SER A 248 -15.11 -0.90 -3.59
C SER A 248 -13.66 -1.00 -3.18
N VAL A 249 -13.19 -0.07 -2.37
CA VAL A 249 -11.83 -0.09 -1.83
C VAL A 249 -11.85 0.08 -0.33
N ARG A 250 -11.05 -0.71 0.36
CA ARG A 250 -10.83 -0.64 1.80
C ARG A 250 -9.70 0.31 2.08
N ILE A 251 -9.87 1.19 3.04
CA ILE A 251 -8.83 2.17 3.40
C ILE A 251 -8.48 2.13 4.89
N ASP A 252 -7.20 2.33 5.18
CA ASP A 252 -6.67 2.57 6.51
C ASP A 252 -5.58 3.65 6.49
N GLY A 253 -4.83 3.77 7.58
CA GLY A 253 -3.83 4.80 7.77
C GLY A 253 -4.44 6.10 8.33
N GLY A 254 -3.56 7.08 8.60
CA GLY A 254 -3.95 8.32 9.30
C GLY A 254 -5.02 9.13 8.57
N MET A 255 -4.95 9.16 7.23
CA MET A 255 -5.88 9.94 6.41
C MET A 255 -7.29 9.35 6.33
N SER A 256 -7.47 8.04 6.61
CA SER A 256 -8.79 7.41 6.64
C SER A 256 -9.73 8.01 7.71
N LYS A 257 -9.16 8.74 8.66
CA LYS A 257 -9.90 9.46 9.72
C LYS A 257 -10.39 10.85 9.30
N ASN A 258 -10.02 11.34 8.11
CA ASN A 258 -10.42 12.65 7.60
C ASN A 258 -11.67 12.55 6.72
N PRO A 259 -12.86 13.03 7.18
CA PRO A 259 -14.10 12.85 6.42
C PRO A 259 -14.10 13.55 5.05
N THR A 260 -13.45 14.74 4.95
CA THR A 260 -13.32 15.44 3.66
C THR A 260 -12.50 14.64 2.67
N PHE A 261 -11.38 14.05 3.10
CA PHE A 261 -10.56 13.22 2.26
C PHE A 261 -11.31 11.95 1.80
N VAL A 262 -11.95 11.24 2.73
CA VAL A 262 -12.67 10.00 2.41
C VAL A 262 -13.80 10.26 1.41
N GLN A 263 -14.56 11.35 1.59
CA GLN A 263 -15.59 11.75 0.64
C GLN A 263 -15.00 12.17 -0.72
N ALA A 264 -13.87 12.89 -0.71
CA ALA A 264 -13.17 13.28 -1.94
C ALA A 264 -12.68 12.04 -2.71
N LEU A 265 -12.18 11.01 -2.00
CA LEU A 265 -11.75 9.75 -2.61
C LEU A 265 -12.94 8.99 -3.25
N ALA A 266 -14.08 8.92 -2.57
CA ALA A 266 -15.29 8.37 -3.13
C ALA A 266 -15.74 9.13 -4.38
N ASN A 267 -15.72 10.46 -4.32
CA ASN A 267 -16.13 11.34 -5.41
C ASN A 267 -15.16 11.31 -6.61
N ALA A 268 -13.85 11.19 -6.38
CA ALA A 268 -12.86 11.08 -7.45
C ALA A 268 -12.93 9.72 -8.14
N SER A 269 -13.03 8.65 -7.37
CA SER A 269 -13.01 7.27 -7.87
C SER A 269 -14.37 6.78 -8.37
N GLN A 270 -15.46 7.40 -7.95
CA GLN A 270 -16.85 6.92 -8.16
C GLN A 270 -17.06 5.50 -7.62
N ARG A 271 -16.37 5.16 -6.52
CA ARG A 271 -16.43 3.85 -5.85
C ARG A 271 -16.80 4.02 -4.39
N ASN A 272 -17.35 2.96 -3.80
CA ASN A 272 -17.58 2.91 -2.37
C ASN A 272 -16.25 2.79 -1.63
N ILE A 273 -16.06 3.61 -0.61
CA ILE A 273 -14.90 3.59 0.27
C ILE A 273 -15.32 2.93 1.58
N GLU A 274 -14.68 1.81 1.90
CA GLU A 274 -14.89 1.04 3.12
C GLU A 274 -13.76 1.38 4.10
N VAL A 275 -14.06 2.12 5.17
CA VAL A 275 -13.07 2.49 6.18
C VAL A 275 -12.82 1.30 7.10
N SER A 276 -11.54 0.95 7.29
CA SER A 276 -11.13 -0.17 8.15
C SER A 276 -11.63 0.00 9.59
N PRO A 277 -12.16 -1.06 10.21
CA PRO A 277 -12.57 -1.05 11.63
C PRO A 277 -11.38 -1.13 12.59
N VAL A 278 -10.19 -1.49 12.07
CA VAL A 278 -8.98 -1.70 12.87
C VAL A 278 -7.86 -0.79 12.41
N THR A 279 -7.07 -0.30 13.37
CA THR A 279 -5.90 0.53 13.10
C THR A 279 -4.71 -0.34 12.65
N GLU A 280 -4.58 -1.54 13.23
CA GLU A 280 -3.45 -2.45 13.04
C GLU A 280 -3.84 -3.64 12.15
N ALA A 281 -4.25 -3.35 10.90
CA ALA A 281 -4.65 -4.38 9.96
C ALA A 281 -3.50 -5.36 9.63
N THR A 282 -2.26 -4.90 9.61
CA THR A 282 -1.05 -5.71 9.42
C THR A 282 -0.96 -6.82 10.46
N THR A 283 -1.06 -6.46 11.73
CA THR A 283 -1.01 -7.42 12.85
C THR A 283 -2.17 -8.43 12.77
N LEU A 284 -3.36 -7.95 12.39
CA LEU A 284 -4.53 -8.81 12.24
C LEU A 284 -4.34 -9.85 11.12
N GLY A 285 -3.73 -9.46 9.99
CA GLY A 285 -3.44 -10.39 8.90
C GLY A 285 -2.46 -11.49 9.29
N ALA A 286 -1.37 -11.13 9.98
CA ALA A 286 -0.44 -12.11 10.53
C ALA A 286 -1.14 -13.05 11.55
N ALA A 287 -2.02 -12.51 12.40
CA ALA A 287 -2.82 -13.29 13.34
C ALA A 287 -3.80 -14.25 12.63
N PHE A 288 -4.41 -13.83 11.53
CA PHE A 288 -5.29 -14.70 10.74
C PHE A 288 -4.51 -15.88 10.13
N LEU A 289 -3.35 -15.64 9.55
CA LEU A 289 -2.47 -16.70 9.01
C LEU A 289 -2.07 -17.67 10.13
N ALA A 290 -1.58 -17.16 11.27
CA ALA A 290 -1.18 -17.98 12.40
C ALA A 290 -2.37 -18.78 12.96
N GLY A 291 -3.54 -18.17 13.10
CA GLY A 291 -4.74 -18.79 13.63
C GLY A 291 -5.28 -19.91 12.74
N VAL A 292 -5.18 -19.76 11.41
CA VAL A 292 -5.50 -20.85 10.45
C VAL A 292 -4.49 -21.98 10.58
N ALA A 293 -3.18 -21.68 10.63
CA ALA A 293 -2.12 -22.68 10.74
C ALA A 293 -2.17 -23.46 12.06
N THR A 294 -2.71 -22.87 13.13
CA THR A 294 -2.85 -23.52 14.46
C THR A 294 -4.25 -24.07 14.73
N GLY A 295 -5.18 -23.95 13.75
CA GLY A 295 -6.52 -24.52 13.86
C GLY A 295 -7.56 -23.69 14.62
N THR A 296 -7.27 -22.41 14.88
CA THR A 296 -8.27 -21.45 15.46
C THR A 296 -9.40 -21.21 14.47
N TRP A 297 -9.08 -21.07 13.18
CA TRP A 297 -10.05 -21.03 12.08
C TRP A 297 -9.77 -22.14 11.09
N LYS A 298 -10.82 -22.64 10.44
CA LYS A 298 -10.72 -23.71 9.44
C LYS A 298 -10.10 -23.24 8.14
N SER A 299 -10.20 -21.95 7.84
CA SER A 299 -9.68 -21.34 6.62
C SER A 299 -9.49 -19.84 6.79
N LEU A 300 -8.70 -19.24 5.91
CA LEU A 300 -8.52 -17.79 5.87
C LEU A 300 -9.85 -17.08 5.54
N SER A 301 -10.70 -17.68 4.70
CA SER A 301 -12.04 -17.15 4.41
C SER A 301 -12.93 -17.07 5.64
N GLU A 302 -12.85 -18.04 6.56
CA GLU A 302 -13.56 -17.99 7.84
C GLU A 302 -13.01 -16.87 8.74
N ALA A 303 -11.67 -16.77 8.86
CA ALA A 303 -11.02 -15.75 9.66
C ALA A 303 -11.40 -14.32 9.22
N VAL A 304 -11.32 -14.03 7.92
CA VAL A 304 -11.63 -12.70 7.37
C VAL A 304 -13.12 -12.39 7.31
N SER A 305 -14.02 -13.37 7.50
CA SER A 305 -15.47 -13.13 7.55
C SER A 305 -15.89 -12.25 8.72
N THR A 306 -15.05 -12.11 9.71
CA THR A 306 -15.24 -11.20 10.87
C THR A 306 -15.03 -9.73 10.52
N TRP A 307 -14.46 -9.41 9.37
CA TRP A 307 -14.19 -8.05 8.95
C TRP A 307 -15.47 -7.33 8.52
N ILE A 308 -15.81 -6.26 9.19
CA ILE A 308 -16.97 -5.39 8.88
C ILE A 308 -16.44 -3.95 8.87
N PRO A 309 -16.69 -3.14 7.79
CA PRO A 309 -16.20 -1.77 7.74
C PRO A 309 -16.77 -0.92 8.88
N ALA A 310 -15.95 -0.05 9.47
CA ALA A 310 -16.41 0.94 10.45
C ALA A 310 -17.37 1.94 9.82
N GLN A 311 -17.15 2.26 8.54
CA GLN A 311 -17.97 3.16 7.75
C GLN A 311 -17.87 2.80 6.27
N VAL A 312 -18.97 2.98 5.54
CA VAL A 312 -19.00 2.96 4.08
C VAL A 312 -19.38 4.36 3.58
N VAL A 313 -18.53 4.95 2.75
CA VAL A 313 -18.76 6.26 2.14
C VAL A 313 -19.00 6.08 0.66
N THR A 314 -20.16 6.54 0.17
CA THR A 314 -20.55 6.47 -1.23
C THR A 314 -20.27 7.80 -1.94
N PRO A 315 -20.07 7.79 -3.27
CA PRO A 315 -19.96 9.03 -4.05
C PRO A 315 -21.24 9.88 -3.91
N THR A 316 -21.08 11.18 -3.72
CA THR A 316 -22.17 12.17 -3.69
C THR A 316 -22.10 13.15 -4.84
N ALA A 317 -20.94 13.27 -5.47
CA ALA A 317 -20.65 14.09 -6.64
C ALA A 317 -19.52 13.45 -7.44
N ALA A 318 -19.20 13.99 -8.61
CA ALA A 318 -17.99 13.60 -9.34
C ALA A 318 -16.97 14.72 -9.30
N LEU A 319 -15.70 14.41 -9.00
CA LEU A 319 -14.60 15.34 -9.19
C LEU A 319 -14.12 15.30 -10.65
N ASP A 320 -13.62 16.41 -11.16
CA ASP A 320 -13.19 16.54 -12.55
C ASP A 320 -11.85 15.86 -12.81
N ARG A 321 -11.90 14.59 -13.28
CA ARG A 321 -10.75 13.80 -13.66
C ARG A 321 -10.04 14.34 -14.92
N GLY A 322 -10.76 15.08 -15.79
CA GLY A 322 -10.18 15.73 -16.97
C GLY A 322 -9.27 16.89 -16.57
N GLN A 323 -9.73 17.76 -15.67
CA GLN A 323 -8.92 18.84 -15.11
C GLN A 323 -7.73 18.29 -14.32
N TRP A 324 -7.93 17.23 -13.53
CA TRP A 324 -6.86 16.53 -12.83
C TRP A 324 -5.75 16.05 -13.78
N THR A 325 -6.11 15.32 -14.85
CA THR A 325 -5.15 14.82 -15.85
C THR A 325 -4.35 15.95 -16.47
N GLN A 326 -4.99 17.09 -16.79
CA GLN A 326 -4.29 18.27 -17.31
C GLN A 326 -3.30 18.85 -16.30
N ALA A 327 -3.65 18.92 -15.01
CA ALA A 327 -2.76 19.41 -13.96
C ALA A 327 -1.54 18.50 -13.77
N VAL A 328 -1.76 17.18 -13.71
CA VAL A 328 -0.66 16.20 -13.62
C VAL A 328 0.29 16.29 -14.83
N ASN A 329 -0.24 16.43 -16.04
CA ASN A 329 0.57 16.63 -17.25
C ASN A 329 1.44 17.87 -17.21
N ARG A 330 0.99 18.95 -16.54
CA ARG A 330 1.78 20.18 -16.36
C ARG A 330 2.83 20.06 -15.26
N ALA A 331 2.59 19.24 -14.24
CA ALA A 331 3.52 19.00 -13.14
C ALA A 331 4.61 17.96 -13.48
N ALA A 332 4.34 17.12 -14.48
CA ALA A 332 5.25 16.08 -14.96
C ALA A 332 6.48 16.69 -15.67
N GLY A 333 7.62 15.98 -15.60
CA GLY A 333 8.83 16.37 -16.31
C GLY A 333 9.46 17.67 -15.84
N TRP A 334 9.12 18.19 -14.65
CA TRP A 334 9.63 19.45 -14.14
C TRP A 334 11.15 19.46 -14.01
N ILE A 335 11.75 18.35 -13.64
CA ILE A 335 13.20 18.12 -13.65
C ILE A 335 13.48 16.98 -14.64
N PRO A 336 13.82 17.31 -15.91
CA PRO A 336 13.93 16.31 -16.98
C PRO A 336 14.91 15.18 -16.69
N GLU A 337 16.03 15.47 -16.02
CA GLU A 337 17.07 14.49 -15.69
C GLU A 337 16.55 13.41 -14.72
N LEU A 338 15.68 13.78 -13.78
CA LEU A 338 15.05 12.84 -12.85
C LEU A 338 13.88 12.10 -13.50
N SER A 339 13.17 12.74 -14.43
CA SER A 339 12.08 12.12 -15.18
C SER A 339 12.57 11.08 -16.19
N ALA A 340 13.84 11.14 -16.58
CA ALA A 340 14.47 10.17 -17.46
C ALA A 340 14.94 8.89 -16.75
N LEU A 341 14.88 8.84 -15.41
CA LEU A 341 15.23 7.65 -14.65
C LEU A 341 14.15 6.59 -14.80
N ASP A 342 14.54 5.40 -15.20
CA ASP A 342 13.68 4.20 -15.27
C ASP A 342 14.30 3.12 -14.40
N PHE A 343 13.65 2.81 -13.25
CA PHE A 343 14.09 1.83 -12.27
C PHE A 343 13.25 0.57 -12.33
#